data_55b7e47f18789072dfc6e9b7d05a7f15
#
_entry.id   55b7e47f18789072dfc6e9b7d05a7f15
#
_cell.length_a   1.000
_cell.length_b   1.000
_cell.length_c   1.000
_cell.angle_alpha   90.00
_cell.angle_beta   90.00
_cell.angle_gamma   90.00
#
_symmetry.space_group_name_H-M   'P 1'
#
loop_
_entity.id
_entity.type
_entity.pdbx_description
1 polymer ?
#
loop_
_entity_poly.entity_id
_entity_poly.type
_entity_poly.pdbx_seq_one_letter_code
_entity_poly.pdbx_strand_id
1 'polypeptide(L)'
;PMKHLSVIHATVFLLLFSACGVKKSLAKEGGAIPTGQILKTEDTEAVQKLTFVQKVSDNAVYAKNISSSIDFRIQGDGKDISVAGRIYMRKDEVIRIQLTPLGLIEVGRIELTPDYVLIVDRIHKEYIKADYHQVDFLRDNGLSFYSLQALFWNQLFVPGAQTLSSELLKR
;
A
#
# COMPACT_ATOMS: atom_id res chain seq x y z
N PRO A 1 18.74 -56.87 5.57
CA PRO A 1 17.74 -56.82 4.50
C PRO A 1 17.08 -55.42 4.36
N MET A 2 17.75 -54.27 4.71
CA MET A 2 17.17 -52.91 4.57
C MET A 2 17.82 -52.06 3.48
N LYS A 3 18.73 -52.63 2.67
CA LYS A 3 19.42 -51.86 1.61
C LYS A 3 18.67 -51.84 0.28
N HIS A 4 17.74 -52.75 0.05
CA HIS A 4 17.00 -52.81 -1.22
C HIS A 4 15.75 -51.92 -1.26
N LEU A 5 15.21 -51.55 -0.11
CA LEU A 5 14.03 -50.66 -0.03
C LEU A 5 14.36 -49.21 -0.37
N SER A 6 15.60 -48.79 -0.06
CA SER A 6 16.05 -47.42 -0.32
C SER A 6 16.31 -47.14 -1.81
N VAL A 7 16.71 -48.17 -2.58
CA VAL A 7 16.97 -48.04 -4.03
C VAL A 7 15.67 -47.94 -4.85
N ILE A 8 14.61 -48.61 -4.39
CA ILE A 8 13.31 -48.61 -5.07
C ILE A 8 12.63 -47.23 -4.90
N HIS A 9 12.81 -46.57 -3.77
CA HIS A 9 12.26 -45.21 -3.57
C HIS A 9 13.00 -44.14 -4.39
N ALA A 10 14.30 -44.29 -4.63
CA ALA A 10 15.09 -43.39 -5.46
C ALA A 10 14.75 -43.48 -6.94
N THR A 11 14.45 -44.71 -7.43
CA THR A 11 14.08 -44.92 -8.83
C THR A 11 12.65 -44.48 -9.16
N VAL A 12 11.70 -44.56 -8.22
CA VAL A 12 10.33 -44.08 -8.42
C VAL A 12 10.27 -42.56 -8.42
N PHE A 13 11.13 -41.87 -7.64
CA PHE A 13 11.18 -40.39 -7.62
C PHE A 13 11.79 -39.79 -8.90
N LEU A 14 12.62 -40.53 -9.63
CA LEU A 14 13.26 -40.03 -10.86
C LEU A 14 12.35 -40.12 -12.10
N LEU A 15 11.24 -40.86 -12.03
CA LEU A 15 10.31 -41.04 -13.16
C LEU A 15 9.16 -40.04 -13.22
N LEU A 16 9.05 -39.13 -12.25
CA LEU A 16 7.96 -38.14 -12.20
C LEU A 16 8.30 -36.78 -12.84
N PHE A 17 9.51 -36.60 -13.38
CA PHE A 17 9.93 -35.33 -13.99
C PHE A 17 9.96 -35.29 -15.52
N SER A 18 9.36 -36.26 -16.21
CA SER A 18 9.36 -36.28 -17.68
C SER A 18 7.95 -36.24 -18.27
N ALA A 19 7.19 -35.16 -18.06
CA ALA A 19 6.03 -34.82 -18.89
C ALA A 19 5.63 -33.37 -18.76
N CYS A 20 6.28 -32.46 -19.44
CA CYS A 20 5.69 -31.24 -19.99
C CYS A 20 6.53 -30.68 -21.12
N GLY A 21 6.56 -31.43 -22.19
CA GLY A 21 7.01 -30.95 -23.49
C GLY A 21 5.80 -30.41 -24.25
N VAL A 22 5.52 -29.12 -24.14
CA VAL A 22 4.58 -28.46 -25.05
C VAL A 22 5.22 -28.37 -26.42
N LYS A 23 4.82 -29.27 -27.35
CA LYS A 23 5.15 -29.14 -28.75
C LYS A 23 4.40 -27.95 -29.35
N LYS A 24 5.14 -26.88 -29.63
CA LYS A 24 4.68 -25.78 -30.48
C LYS A 24 4.57 -26.34 -31.92
N SER A 25 3.35 -26.57 -32.38
CA SER A 25 3.09 -26.84 -33.79
C SER A 25 3.28 -25.52 -34.57
N LEU A 26 4.31 -25.47 -35.42
CA LEU A 26 4.43 -24.44 -36.43
C LEU A 26 3.42 -24.77 -37.55
N ALA A 27 2.34 -24.05 -37.59
CA ALA A 27 1.54 -23.94 -38.81
C ALA A 27 2.23 -22.91 -39.72
N LYS A 28 2.72 -23.44 -40.87
CA LYS A 28 3.31 -22.63 -41.93
C LYS A 28 2.19 -22.22 -42.87
N GLU A 29 1.72 -20.99 -42.75
CA GLU A 29 0.99 -20.32 -43.82
C GLU A 29 1.59 -18.96 -44.08
N GLY A 30 1.96 -18.75 -45.34
CA GLY A 30 2.63 -17.58 -45.80
C GLY A 30 1.64 -16.39 -45.92
N GLY A 31 1.92 -15.36 -45.20
CA GLY A 31 1.37 -14.04 -45.37
C GLY A 31 2.42 -13.04 -44.97
N ALA A 32 2.91 -12.27 -45.92
CA ALA A 32 3.89 -11.23 -45.70
C ALA A 32 3.32 -10.19 -44.70
N ILE A 33 3.86 -10.18 -43.48
CA ILE A 33 3.60 -9.11 -42.52
C ILE A 33 4.49 -7.94 -42.92
N PRO A 34 3.94 -6.74 -43.14
CA PRO A 34 4.77 -5.55 -43.42
C PRO A 34 5.69 -5.29 -42.23
N THR A 35 6.97 -5.36 -42.51
CA THR A 35 8.07 -5.00 -41.60
C THR A 35 7.92 -3.54 -41.20
N GLY A 36 7.93 -3.27 -39.89
CA GLY A 36 8.37 -2.00 -39.37
C GLY A 36 7.29 -1.04 -38.88
N GLN A 37 6.75 -1.31 -37.72
CA GLN A 37 6.54 -0.23 -36.77
C GLN A 37 7.40 -0.54 -35.54
N ILE A 38 8.51 0.18 -35.45
CA ILE A 38 9.27 0.34 -34.23
C ILE A 38 8.27 0.95 -33.23
N LEU A 39 7.81 0.16 -32.26
CA LEU A 39 7.06 0.69 -31.11
C LEU A 39 7.93 1.75 -30.48
N LYS A 40 7.47 3.00 -30.58
CA LYS A 40 8.18 4.16 -30.04
C LYS A 40 8.40 3.92 -28.54
N THR A 41 9.53 4.35 -28.04
CA THR A 41 9.92 4.29 -26.62
C THR A 41 8.85 4.90 -25.69
N GLU A 42 8.03 5.80 -26.19
CA GLU A 42 6.88 6.38 -25.48
C GLU A 42 5.82 5.36 -25.09
N ASP A 43 5.58 4.32 -25.90
CA ASP A 43 4.60 3.28 -25.59
C ASP A 43 5.06 2.40 -24.41
N THR A 44 6.37 2.22 -24.24
CA THR A 44 6.93 1.41 -23.14
C THR A 44 6.72 2.08 -21.78
N GLU A 45 6.93 3.39 -21.69
CA GLU A 45 6.72 4.14 -20.45
C GLU A 45 5.24 4.20 -20.06
N ALA A 46 4.36 4.45 -21.02
CA ALA A 46 2.92 4.42 -20.80
C ALA A 46 2.44 3.05 -20.30
N VAL A 47 2.93 1.96 -20.89
CA VAL A 47 2.62 0.58 -20.46
C VAL A 47 3.14 0.32 -19.04
N GLN A 48 4.35 0.77 -18.70
CA GLN A 48 4.90 0.63 -17.35
C GLN A 48 4.07 1.41 -16.32
N LYS A 49 3.67 2.65 -16.62
CA LYS A 49 2.78 3.46 -15.77
C LYS A 49 1.43 2.78 -15.55
N LEU A 50 0.81 2.27 -16.62
CA LEU A 50 -0.47 1.55 -16.53
C LEU A 50 -0.34 0.27 -15.70
N THR A 51 0.72 -0.50 -15.89
CA THR A 51 1.00 -1.71 -15.12
C THR A 51 1.18 -1.40 -13.64
N PHE A 52 1.88 -0.32 -13.30
CA PHE A 52 2.03 0.15 -11.93
C PHE A 52 0.68 0.54 -11.31
N VAL A 53 -0.10 1.36 -12.01
CA VAL A 53 -1.46 1.78 -11.57
C VAL A 53 -2.34 0.56 -11.32
N GLN A 54 -2.35 -0.40 -12.25
CA GLN A 54 -3.11 -1.64 -12.12
C GLN A 54 -2.67 -2.43 -10.89
N LYS A 55 -1.37 -2.62 -10.70
CA LYS A 55 -0.82 -3.34 -9.55
C LYS A 55 -1.21 -2.69 -8.22
N VAL A 56 -1.21 -1.37 -8.11
CA VAL A 56 -1.65 -0.67 -6.90
C VAL A 56 -3.15 -0.86 -6.71
N SER A 57 -3.95 -0.72 -7.77
CA SER A 57 -5.39 -0.92 -7.74
C SER A 57 -5.79 -2.34 -7.30
N ASP A 58 -5.10 -3.35 -7.82
CA ASP A 58 -5.37 -4.76 -7.49
C ASP A 58 -5.05 -5.10 -6.02
N ASN A 59 -4.16 -4.31 -5.39
CA ASN A 59 -3.80 -4.46 -3.98
C ASN A 59 -4.52 -3.46 -3.07
N ALA A 60 -5.48 -2.70 -3.57
CA ALA A 60 -6.25 -1.75 -2.77
C ALA A 60 -7.08 -2.48 -1.70
N VAL A 61 -7.18 -1.86 -0.54
CA VAL A 61 -8.03 -2.37 0.55
C VAL A 61 -9.46 -1.89 0.33
N TYR A 62 -10.43 -2.81 0.31
CA TYR A 62 -11.85 -2.49 0.09
C TYR A 62 -12.67 -2.48 1.39
N ALA A 63 -12.06 -2.79 2.53
CA ALA A 63 -12.74 -2.73 3.82
C ALA A 63 -13.19 -1.30 4.15
N LYS A 64 -14.42 -1.13 4.64
CA LYS A 64 -14.91 0.17 5.10
C LYS A 64 -14.27 0.60 6.41
N ASN A 65 -13.96 -0.36 7.28
CA ASN A 65 -13.37 -0.11 8.59
C ASN A 65 -12.06 -0.90 8.71
N ILE A 66 -11.04 -0.25 9.26
CA ILE A 66 -9.75 -0.87 9.58
C ILE A 66 -9.46 -0.60 11.06
N SER A 67 -9.02 -1.62 11.78
CA SER A 67 -8.55 -1.49 13.15
C SER A 67 -7.28 -2.32 13.32
N SER A 68 -6.25 -1.72 13.92
CA SER A 68 -4.96 -2.38 14.14
C SER A 68 -4.30 -1.87 15.42
N SER A 69 -3.46 -2.70 16.02
CA SER A 69 -2.48 -2.24 17.01
C SER A 69 -1.31 -1.59 16.28
N ILE A 70 -0.73 -0.56 16.89
CA ILE A 70 0.42 0.17 16.36
C ILE A 70 1.45 0.41 17.47
N ASP A 71 2.71 0.48 17.06
CA ASP A 71 3.79 1.03 17.88
C ASP A 71 4.21 2.36 17.27
N PHE A 72 3.93 3.44 17.99
CA PHE A 72 4.23 4.79 17.57
C PHE A 72 5.59 5.20 18.13
N ARG A 73 6.57 5.46 17.25
CA ARG A 73 7.91 5.87 17.63
C ARG A 73 8.15 7.31 17.23
N ILE A 74 8.54 8.12 18.20
CA ILE A 74 8.92 9.52 17.99
C ILE A 74 10.41 9.64 18.28
N GLN A 75 11.17 10.09 17.28
CA GLN A 75 12.61 10.35 17.40
C GLN A 75 12.86 11.83 17.14
N GLY A 76 13.50 12.52 18.06
CA GLY A 76 13.84 13.93 17.93
C GLY A 76 14.46 14.47 19.21
N ASP A 77 15.26 15.52 19.12
CA ASP A 77 15.90 16.23 20.23
C ASP A 77 16.60 15.32 21.26
N GLY A 78 17.22 14.23 20.77
CA GLY A 78 17.92 13.26 21.63
C GLY A 78 16.98 12.34 22.42
N LYS A 79 15.69 12.34 22.14
CA LYS A 79 14.69 11.45 22.74
C LYS A 79 14.21 10.41 21.72
N ASP A 80 14.13 9.17 22.13
CA ASP A 80 13.50 8.06 21.41
C ASP A 80 12.37 7.54 22.30
N ILE A 81 11.14 7.87 21.92
CA ILE A 81 9.94 7.50 22.68
C ILE A 81 9.14 6.53 21.82
N SER A 82 8.92 5.33 22.35
CA SER A 82 8.03 4.34 21.75
C SER A 82 6.76 4.19 22.59
N VAL A 83 5.61 4.35 21.96
CA VAL A 83 4.30 4.27 22.62
C VAL A 83 3.41 3.31 21.85
N ALA A 84 2.93 2.27 22.53
CA ALA A 84 1.91 1.39 21.98
C ALA A 84 0.58 2.13 21.81
N GLY A 85 -0.19 1.74 20.82
CA GLY A 85 -1.48 2.36 20.55
C GLY A 85 -2.38 1.51 19.68
N ARG A 86 -3.49 2.10 19.29
CA ARG A 86 -4.43 1.53 18.34
C ARG A 86 -4.82 2.55 17.30
N ILE A 87 -4.99 2.08 16.08
CA ILE A 87 -5.57 2.87 14.99
C ILE A 87 -6.95 2.31 14.67
N TYR A 88 -7.91 3.22 14.53
CA TYR A 88 -9.26 2.95 14.08
C TYR A 88 -9.54 3.86 12.90
N MET A 89 -9.96 3.28 11.81
CA MET A 89 -10.22 4.04 10.60
C MET A 89 -11.56 3.63 10.02
N ARG A 90 -12.33 4.62 9.60
CA ARG A 90 -13.54 4.45 8.80
C ARG A 90 -13.39 5.28 7.53
N LYS A 91 -13.53 4.61 6.40
CA LYS A 91 -13.35 5.23 5.09
C LYS A 91 -14.27 6.42 4.93
N ASP A 92 -13.69 7.53 4.45
CA ASP A 92 -14.34 8.82 4.18
C ASP A 92 -14.90 9.54 5.44
N GLU A 93 -14.61 9.04 6.64
CA GLU A 93 -15.13 9.60 7.88
C GLU A 93 -14.05 10.00 8.88
N VAL A 94 -13.17 9.06 9.26
CA VAL A 94 -12.21 9.30 10.35
C VAL A 94 -11.01 8.36 10.30
N ILE A 95 -9.86 8.91 10.66
CA ILE A 95 -8.66 8.15 11.05
C ILE A 95 -8.36 8.57 12.49
N ARG A 96 -8.41 7.61 13.43
CA ARG A 96 -8.18 7.86 14.84
C ARG A 96 -7.02 7.01 15.34
N ILE A 97 -6.04 7.66 15.93
CA ILE A 97 -4.86 7.04 16.55
C ILE A 97 -4.96 7.29 18.04
N GLN A 98 -5.03 6.24 18.84
CA GLN A 98 -5.05 6.32 20.29
C GLN A 98 -3.71 5.81 20.84
N LEU A 99 -3.07 6.58 21.67
CA LEU A 99 -1.82 6.24 22.35
C LEU A 99 -2.15 5.69 23.72
N THR A 100 -1.82 4.41 23.93
CA THR A 100 -2.15 3.67 25.15
C THR A 100 -0.90 2.94 25.66
N PRO A 101 0.00 3.63 26.36
CA PRO A 101 1.17 2.97 26.96
C PRO A 101 0.75 1.78 27.77
N LEU A 102 1.44 0.66 27.59
CA LEU A 102 1.14 -0.62 28.25
C LEU A 102 -0.31 -1.14 28.01
N GLY A 103 -1.04 -0.55 27.05
CA GLY A 103 -2.39 -0.98 26.72
C GLY A 103 -3.49 -0.63 27.75
N LEU A 104 -3.19 0.17 28.78
CA LEU A 104 -4.07 0.39 29.92
C LEU A 104 -4.89 1.67 29.81
N ILE A 105 -4.23 2.81 29.63
CA ILE A 105 -4.87 4.13 29.68
C ILE A 105 -4.50 4.90 28.42
N GLU A 106 -5.49 5.53 27.79
CA GLU A 106 -5.27 6.48 26.70
C GLU A 106 -4.63 7.76 27.24
N VAL A 107 -3.38 8.03 26.85
CA VAL A 107 -2.64 9.24 27.22
C VAL A 107 -2.75 10.32 26.17
N GLY A 108 -3.08 9.96 24.94
CA GLY A 108 -3.23 10.91 23.85
C GLY A 108 -4.02 10.31 22.69
N ARG A 109 -4.55 11.21 21.86
CA ARG A 109 -5.33 10.85 20.67
C ARG A 109 -5.05 11.83 19.55
N ILE A 110 -4.89 11.30 18.35
CA ILE A 110 -4.92 12.06 17.11
C ILE A 110 -6.15 11.62 16.34
N GLU A 111 -6.97 12.55 15.92
CA GLU A 111 -8.15 12.29 15.10
C GLU A 111 -8.10 13.17 13.86
N LEU A 112 -8.19 12.54 12.72
CA LEU A 112 -8.20 13.15 11.40
C LEU A 112 -9.57 12.90 10.79
N THR A 113 -10.24 13.95 10.38
CA THR A 113 -11.51 13.91 9.64
C THR A 113 -11.34 14.66 8.33
N PRO A 114 -12.28 14.62 7.39
CA PRO A 114 -12.20 15.45 6.19
C PRO A 114 -12.03 16.95 6.48
N ASP A 115 -12.54 17.43 7.60
CA ASP A 115 -12.65 18.85 7.92
C ASP A 115 -11.57 19.37 8.87
N TYR A 116 -11.04 18.52 9.76
CA TYR A 116 -10.11 18.97 10.80
C TYR A 116 -9.16 17.88 11.29
N VAL A 117 -8.09 18.34 11.91
CA VAL A 117 -7.16 17.56 12.73
C VAL A 117 -7.42 17.91 14.20
N LEU A 118 -7.62 16.92 15.06
CA LEU A 118 -7.76 17.07 16.50
C LEU A 118 -6.67 16.27 17.21
N ILE A 119 -5.89 16.94 18.03
CA ILE A 119 -4.87 16.32 18.89
C ILE A 119 -5.30 16.54 20.32
N VAL A 120 -5.43 15.45 21.08
CA VAL A 120 -5.82 15.49 22.49
C VAL A 120 -4.67 14.97 23.34
N ASP A 121 -4.18 15.78 24.26
CA ASP A 121 -3.27 15.39 25.32
C ASP A 121 -4.05 15.21 26.63
N ARG A 122 -4.17 13.95 27.07
CA ARG A 122 -4.92 13.65 28.29
C ARG A 122 -4.09 13.80 29.56
N ILE A 123 -2.75 13.84 29.42
CA ILE A 123 -1.85 14.04 30.56
C ILE A 123 -1.95 15.48 31.03
N HIS A 124 -1.81 16.42 30.10
CA HIS A 124 -1.88 17.86 30.40
C HIS A 124 -3.32 18.42 30.34
N LYS A 125 -4.30 17.60 29.92
CA LYS A 125 -5.73 17.99 29.74
C LYS A 125 -5.90 19.12 28.72
N GLU A 126 -5.16 19.04 27.63
CA GLU A 126 -5.16 20.01 26.55
C GLU A 126 -5.61 19.38 25.23
N TYR A 127 -6.06 20.21 24.32
CA TYR A 127 -6.33 19.77 22.95
C TYR A 127 -6.06 20.89 21.95
N ILE A 128 -5.72 20.48 20.74
CA ILE A 128 -5.55 21.36 19.58
C ILE A 128 -6.50 20.86 18.50
N LYS A 129 -7.35 21.78 17.99
CA LYS A 129 -8.15 21.52 16.80
C LYS A 129 -7.74 22.51 15.72
N ALA A 130 -7.36 22.02 14.55
CA ALA A 130 -6.80 22.80 13.47
C ALA A 130 -7.30 22.31 12.11
N ASP A 131 -7.30 23.18 11.12
CA ASP A 131 -7.43 22.80 9.72
C ASP A 131 -6.12 22.21 9.18
N TYR A 132 -6.18 21.43 8.11
CA TYR A 132 -5.00 20.83 7.49
C TYR A 132 -3.96 21.88 7.05
N HIS A 133 -4.39 23.08 6.66
CA HIS A 133 -3.52 24.18 6.28
C HIS A 133 -2.80 24.84 7.47
N GLN A 134 -3.29 24.65 8.69
CA GLN A 134 -2.70 25.20 9.91
C GLN A 134 -1.64 24.27 10.51
N VAL A 135 -1.58 23.02 10.06
CA VAL A 135 -0.57 22.05 10.47
C VAL A 135 0.56 22.07 9.44
N ASP A 136 1.68 22.70 9.79
CA ASP A 136 2.79 22.97 8.86
C ASP A 136 3.24 21.73 8.07
N PHE A 137 3.47 20.62 8.76
CA PHE A 137 3.87 19.37 8.11
C PHE A 137 2.86 18.89 7.04
N LEU A 138 1.56 19.00 7.31
CA LEU A 138 0.52 18.57 6.37
C LEU A 138 0.42 19.53 5.20
N ARG A 139 0.42 20.84 5.50
CA ARG A 139 0.37 21.90 4.49
C ARG A 139 1.54 21.84 3.53
N ASP A 140 2.76 21.75 4.07
CA ASP A 140 3.98 21.86 3.28
C ASP A 140 4.21 20.62 2.40
N ASN A 141 3.62 19.48 2.76
CA ASN A 141 3.63 18.26 1.96
C ASN A 141 2.35 18.05 1.14
N GLY A 142 1.42 19.00 1.12
CA GLY A 142 0.16 18.89 0.39
C GLY A 142 -0.72 17.71 0.85
N LEU A 143 -0.64 17.35 2.13
CA LEU A 143 -1.37 16.22 2.69
C LEU A 143 -2.74 16.66 3.20
N SER A 144 -3.76 15.94 2.78
CA SER A 144 -5.14 16.08 3.23
C SER A 144 -5.61 14.79 3.91
N PHE A 145 -6.80 14.79 4.48
CA PHE A 145 -7.44 13.57 4.97
C PHE A 145 -7.44 12.46 3.92
N TYR A 146 -7.81 12.78 2.68
CA TYR A 146 -7.93 11.79 1.61
C TYR A 146 -6.59 11.22 1.14
N SER A 147 -5.52 12.03 1.13
CA SER A 147 -4.18 11.52 0.84
C SER A 147 -3.67 10.61 1.94
N LEU A 148 -3.91 10.93 3.21
CA LEU A 148 -3.58 10.06 4.34
C LEU A 148 -4.41 8.79 4.33
N GLN A 149 -5.72 8.89 4.06
CA GLN A 149 -6.57 7.73 3.87
C GLN A 149 -6.05 6.81 2.76
N ALA A 150 -5.68 7.36 1.61
CA ALA A 150 -5.18 6.60 0.48
C ALA A 150 -3.95 5.75 0.82
N LEU A 151 -3.05 6.26 1.68
CA LEU A 151 -1.92 5.48 2.19
C LEU A 151 -2.38 4.22 2.94
N PHE A 152 -3.34 4.34 3.84
CA PHE A 152 -3.84 3.20 4.63
C PHE A 152 -4.67 2.22 3.81
N TRP A 153 -5.36 2.69 2.78
CA TRP A 153 -6.15 1.85 1.89
C TRP A 153 -5.38 1.35 0.67
N ASN A 154 -4.06 1.62 0.64
CA ASN A 154 -3.17 1.26 -0.48
C ASN A 154 -3.73 1.74 -1.83
N GLN A 155 -4.10 3.01 -1.88
CA GLN A 155 -4.64 3.67 -3.06
C GLN A 155 -3.65 4.71 -3.59
N LEU A 156 -3.73 4.99 -4.87
CA LEU A 156 -2.96 6.09 -5.47
C LEU A 156 -3.51 7.43 -5.00
N PHE A 157 -2.62 8.35 -4.75
CA PHE A 157 -2.96 9.75 -4.48
C PHE A 157 -1.91 10.69 -5.10
N VAL A 158 -2.30 11.94 -5.32
CA VAL A 158 -1.40 13.01 -5.73
C VAL A 158 -1.45 14.07 -4.64
N PRO A 159 -0.31 14.45 -4.04
CA PRO A 159 -0.27 15.52 -3.05
C PRO A 159 -0.89 16.80 -3.59
N GLY A 160 -1.74 17.45 -2.78
CA GLY A 160 -2.47 18.66 -3.17
C GLY A 160 -3.74 18.43 -4.00
N ALA A 161 -4.01 17.21 -4.47
CA ALA A 161 -5.25 16.88 -5.16
C ALA A 161 -6.27 16.21 -4.23
N GLN A 162 -7.53 16.64 -4.29
CA GLN A 162 -8.61 16.00 -3.52
C GLN A 162 -9.07 14.67 -4.15
N THR A 163 -8.95 14.53 -5.46
CA THR A 163 -9.32 13.32 -6.21
C THR A 163 -8.32 13.08 -7.33
N LEU A 164 -8.10 11.81 -7.67
CA LEU A 164 -7.36 11.44 -8.87
C LEU A 164 -8.23 11.70 -10.11
N SER A 165 -7.85 12.65 -10.92
CA SER A 165 -8.43 12.83 -12.24
C SER A 165 -7.54 12.18 -13.30
N SER A 166 -8.13 11.79 -14.43
CA SER A 166 -7.39 11.24 -15.57
C SER A 166 -6.33 12.19 -16.13
N GLU A 167 -6.45 13.49 -15.86
CA GLU A 167 -5.48 14.52 -16.28
C GLU A 167 -4.21 14.50 -15.42
N LEU A 168 -4.31 14.15 -14.14
CA LEU A 168 -3.16 14.04 -13.23
C LEU A 168 -2.29 12.81 -13.55
N LEU A 169 -2.88 11.79 -14.16
CA LEU A 169 -2.15 10.58 -14.56
C LEU A 169 -1.34 10.77 -15.86
N LYS A 170 -1.54 11.89 -16.58
CA LYS A 170 -0.84 12.22 -17.82
C LYS A 170 0.42 13.08 -17.61
N ARG A 171 0.66 13.55 -16.39
CA ARG A 171 1.87 14.27 -15.98
C ARG A 171 2.85 13.28 -15.36
#